data_6f42f81a01f34bbd3282f7429cee85f4
#
_entry.id   6f42f81a01f34bbd3282f7429cee85f4
#
_cell.length_a   1.000
_cell.length_b   1.000
_cell.length_c   1.000
_cell.angle_alpha   90.00
_cell.angle_beta   90.00
_cell.angle_gamma   90.00
#
_symmetry.space_group_name_H-M   'P 1'
#
loop_
_entity.id
_entity.type
_entity.pdbx_description
1 polymer ?
#
loop_
_entity_poly.entity_id
_entity_poly.type
_entity_poly.pdbx_seq_one_letter_code
_entity_poly.pdbx_strand_id
1 'polypeptide(L)'
;IGVNDDYSVEVTCTYKGETYHVRDNGAVFRVQKGERKRKYDGFWTFGIKHIENGYMYISQERVHRIVATALKKKKKSKDLVVDHIDTNRANNRPENLRWVTKLENALNNPITRAKIIYICGSIENFLKDPTVLYMTPVSDKNFGWMRTVSKEEAKISKERLEEWAKETPEELHVKVER
;
A
#
# COMPACT_ATOMS: atom_id res chain seq x y z
N ILE A 1 -15.19 -4.98 15.73
CA ILE A 1 -15.02 -3.51 15.76
C ILE A 1 -15.95 -2.91 14.73
N GLY A 2 -16.83 -2.03 15.16
CA GLY A 2 -17.77 -1.33 14.30
C GLY A 2 -17.14 -0.11 13.61
N VAL A 3 -17.79 0.35 12.54
CA VAL A 3 -17.34 1.54 11.78
C VAL A 3 -17.36 2.83 12.61
N ASN A 4 -18.12 2.84 13.70
CA ASN A 4 -18.22 3.97 14.63
C ASN A 4 -17.27 3.84 15.82
N ASP A 5 -16.49 2.76 15.89
CA ASP A 5 -15.62 2.48 17.03
C ASP A 5 -14.18 2.91 16.72
N ASP A 6 -13.47 3.32 17.77
CA ASP A 6 -12.02 3.51 17.77
C ASP A 6 -11.51 4.43 16.64
N TYR A 7 -12.19 5.56 16.43
CA TYR A 7 -11.68 6.62 15.56
C TYR A 7 -11.68 7.97 16.27
N SER A 8 -10.75 8.82 15.91
CA SER A 8 -10.62 10.19 16.43
C SER A 8 -10.52 11.25 15.33
N VAL A 9 -10.25 10.84 14.10
CA VAL A 9 -10.11 11.75 12.95
C VAL A 9 -11.07 11.32 11.84
N GLU A 10 -11.75 12.30 11.28
CA GLU A 10 -12.61 12.14 10.11
C GLU A 10 -12.27 13.25 9.11
N VAL A 11 -11.95 12.90 7.89
CA VAL A 11 -11.60 13.83 6.82
C VAL A 11 -12.41 13.54 5.56
N THR A 12 -12.49 14.53 4.68
CA THR A 12 -13.14 14.39 3.38
C THR A 12 -12.07 14.46 2.29
N CYS A 13 -12.15 13.57 1.31
CA CYS A 13 -11.28 13.58 0.14
C CYS A 13 -12.04 13.32 -1.15
N THR A 14 -11.41 13.64 -2.26
CA THR A 14 -11.86 13.26 -3.59
C THR A 14 -10.92 12.19 -4.14
N TYR A 15 -11.49 11.10 -4.62
CA TYR A 15 -10.75 9.99 -5.21
C TYR A 15 -11.49 9.51 -6.47
N LYS A 16 -10.83 9.55 -7.61
CA LYS A 16 -11.39 9.17 -8.94
C LYS A 16 -12.77 9.76 -9.23
N GLY A 17 -12.93 11.05 -8.96
CA GLY A 17 -14.17 11.77 -9.21
C GLY A 17 -15.31 11.56 -8.21
N GLU A 18 -15.06 10.78 -7.15
CA GLU A 18 -16.00 10.55 -6.05
C GLU A 18 -15.53 11.24 -4.78
N THR A 19 -16.49 11.69 -3.98
CA THR A 19 -16.22 12.28 -2.66
C THR A 19 -16.43 11.25 -1.57
N TYR A 20 -15.46 11.14 -0.68
CA TYR A 20 -15.50 10.21 0.47
C TYR A 20 -15.26 10.95 1.77
N HIS A 21 -15.99 10.55 2.81
CA HIS A 21 -15.57 10.80 4.18
C HIS A 21 -14.78 9.59 4.66
N VAL A 22 -13.68 9.81 5.35
CA VAL A 22 -12.74 8.77 5.76
C VAL A 22 -12.38 8.93 7.23
N ARG A 23 -12.44 7.84 7.98
CA ARG A 23 -12.06 7.76 9.39
C ARG A 23 -10.71 7.07 9.57
N ASP A 24 -10.01 7.45 10.63
CA ASP A 24 -8.69 6.86 10.93
C ASP A 24 -8.74 5.42 11.49
N ASN A 25 -9.93 4.84 11.58
CA ASN A 25 -10.11 3.40 11.79
C ASN A 25 -10.18 2.59 10.47
N GLY A 26 -10.09 3.27 9.32
CA GLY A 26 -10.18 2.66 7.98
C GLY A 26 -11.59 2.63 7.38
N ALA A 27 -12.60 3.16 8.07
CA ALA A 27 -13.96 3.25 7.55
C ALA A 27 -14.08 4.38 6.50
N VAL A 28 -14.88 4.15 5.48
CA VAL A 28 -15.16 5.11 4.42
C VAL A 28 -16.66 5.27 4.21
N PHE A 29 -17.06 6.45 3.73
CA PHE A 29 -18.42 6.79 3.39
C PHE A 29 -18.42 7.46 2.03
N ARG A 30 -19.04 6.87 1.03
CA ARG A 30 -19.15 7.47 -0.29
C ARG A 30 -20.34 8.41 -0.34
N VAL A 31 -20.09 9.67 -0.68
CA VAL A 31 -21.13 10.68 -0.79
C VAL A 31 -21.95 10.44 -2.06
N GLN A 32 -23.28 10.52 -1.94
CA GLN A 32 -24.18 10.43 -3.08
C GLN A 32 -23.86 11.51 -4.10
N LYS A 33 -23.80 11.14 -5.37
CA LYS A 33 -23.56 12.04 -6.48
C LYS A 33 -24.81 12.19 -7.32
N GLY A 34 -25.43 13.39 -7.30
CA GLY A 34 -26.68 13.64 -7.96
C GLY A 34 -27.89 13.12 -7.17
N GLU A 35 -29.04 12.97 -7.85
CA GLU A 35 -30.30 12.61 -7.22
C GLU A 35 -30.47 11.13 -6.91
N ARG A 36 -29.79 10.27 -7.68
CA ARG A 36 -29.90 8.82 -7.53
C ARG A 36 -28.87 8.27 -6.54
N LYS A 37 -29.36 7.64 -5.49
CA LYS A 37 -28.52 6.89 -4.55
C LYS A 37 -28.11 5.54 -5.17
N ARG A 38 -26.79 5.33 -5.32
CA ARG A 38 -26.22 4.04 -5.77
C ARG A 38 -26.08 3.09 -4.58
N LYS A 39 -25.92 1.80 -4.86
CA LYS A 39 -25.87 0.72 -3.86
C LYS A 39 -24.93 0.99 -2.67
N TYR A 40 -23.79 1.60 -2.91
CA TYR A 40 -22.77 1.83 -1.88
C TYR A 40 -22.67 3.29 -1.42
N ASP A 41 -23.66 4.13 -1.76
CA ASP A 41 -23.68 5.51 -1.32
C ASP A 41 -24.32 5.67 0.06
N GLY A 42 -23.82 6.63 0.84
CA GLY A 42 -24.51 7.16 2.00
C GLY A 42 -24.47 6.32 3.26
N PHE A 43 -23.48 5.45 3.42
CA PHE A 43 -23.26 4.71 4.68
C PHE A 43 -21.78 4.44 4.93
N TRP A 44 -21.43 4.32 6.20
CA TRP A 44 -20.08 3.97 6.61
C TRP A 44 -19.83 2.47 6.45
N THR A 45 -18.65 2.13 5.93
CA THR A 45 -18.25 0.73 5.70
C THR A 45 -16.74 0.57 5.75
N PHE A 46 -16.27 -0.60 6.16
CA PHE A 46 -14.88 -1.02 5.94
C PHE A 46 -14.65 -1.61 4.56
N GLY A 47 -15.70 -1.80 3.80
CA GLY A 47 -15.69 -2.44 2.49
C GLY A 47 -16.01 -3.92 2.51
N ILE A 48 -15.96 -4.53 1.34
CA ILE A 48 -16.20 -5.95 1.12
C ILE A 48 -14.88 -6.63 0.76
N LYS A 49 -14.52 -7.68 1.48
CA LYS A 49 -13.29 -8.43 1.21
C LYS A 49 -13.45 -9.30 -0.04
N HIS A 50 -12.57 -9.13 -1.00
CA HIS A 50 -12.45 -10.02 -2.15
C HIS A 50 -11.57 -11.22 -1.79
N ILE A 51 -12.12 -12.42 -1.90
CA ILE A 51 -11.44 -13.68 -1.55
C ILE A 51 -10.19 -13.89 -2.41
N GLU A 52 -10.26 -13.49 -3.68
CA GLU A 52 -9.21 -13.71 -4.67
C GLU A 52 -7.88 -13.00 -4.33
N ASN A 53 -7.95 -11.80 -3.75
CA ASN A 53 -6.76 -10.98 -3.48
C ASN A 53 -6.64 -10.46 -2.04
N GLY A 54 -7.68 -10.64 -1.20
CA GLY A 54 -7.69 -10.22 0.20
C GLY A 54 -7.90 -8.72 0.44
N TYR A 55 -8.03 -7.91 -0.61
CA TYR A 55 -8.29 -6.48 -0.46
C TYR A 55 -9.75 -6.20 -0.11
N MET A 56 -9.95 -5.06 0.57
CA MET A 56 -11.29 -4.52 0.85
C MET A 56 -11.69 -3.55 -0.27
N TYR A 57 -12.93 -3.65 -0.71
CA TYR A 57 -13.49 -2.84 -1.81
C TYR A 57 -14.76 -2.12 -1.40
N ILE A 58 -14.94 -0.92 -1.92
CA ILE A 58 -16.23 -0.25 -2.01
C ILE A 58 -16.56 -0.11 -3.50
N SER A 59 -17.61 -0.79 -3.96
CA SER A 59 -17.87 -0.97 -5.40
C SER A 59 -16.65 -1.59 -6.10
N GLN A 60 -16.05 -0.88 -7.04
CA GLN A 60 -14.85 -1.35 -7.76
C GLN A 60 -13.53 -0.76 -7.25
N GLU A 61 -13.60 0.08 -6.21
CA GLU A 61 -12.42 0.79 -5.69
C GLU A 61 -11.89 0.15 -4.42
N ARG A 62 -10.58 0.07 -4.33
CA ARG A 62 -9.89 -0.46 -3.15
C ARG A 62 -9.88 0.57 -2.03
N VAL A 63 -10.41 0.17 -0.88
CA VAL A 63 -10.57 1.06 0.29
C VAL A 63 -9.22 1.62 0.77
N HIS A 64 -8.15 0.82 0.77
CA HIS A 64 -6.84 1.31 1.24
C HIS A 64 -6.32 2.50 0.44
N ARG A 65 -6.62 2.58 -0.85
CA ARG A 65 -6.23 3.71 -1.70
C ARG A 65 -7.00 4.99 -1.35
N ILE A 66 -8.27 4.85 -1.00
CA ILE A 66 -9.11 5.96 -0.53
C ILE A 66 -8.59 6.49 0.81
N VAL A 67 -8.34 5.59 1.75
CA VAL A 67 -7.81 5.95 3.08
C VAL A 67 -6.45 6.64 2.99
N ALA A 68 -5.53 6.09 2.20
CA ALA A 68 -4.21 6.68 2.01
C ALA A 68 -4.29 8.05 1.33
N THR A 69 -5.19 8.24 0.37
CA THR A 69 -5.41 9.52 -0.29
C THR A 69 -5.89 10.58 0.71
N ALA A 70 -6.77 10.20 1.64
CA ALA A 70 -7.32 11.11 2.63
C ALA A 70 -6.34 11.45 3.78
N LEU A 71 -5.61 10.46 4.28
CA LEU A 71 -4.92 10.54 5.57
C LEU A 71 -3.40 10.43 5.48
N LYS A 72 -2.85 10.07 4.33
CA LYS A 72 -1.39 9.94 4.14
C LYS A 72 -0.92 10.91 3.06
N LYS A 73 0.05 11.75 3.39
CA LYS A 73 0.64 12.68 2.41
C LYS A 73 1.36 11.89 1.32
N LYS A 74 0.92 12.08 0.08
CA LYS A 74 1.59 11.54 -1.09
C LYS A 74 2.72 12.48 -1.51
N LYS A 75 3.95 11.97 -1.60
CA LYS A 75 5.04 12.70 -2.24
C LYS A 75 4.73 12.91 -3.72
N LYS A 76 5.23 13.99 -4.32
CA LYS A 76 5.04 14.28 -5.76
C LYS A 76 5.78 13.26 -6.62
N SER A 77 5.19 12.08 -6.81
CA SER A 77 5.65 11.06 -7.74
C SER A 77 4.44 10.37 -8.36
N LYS A 78 4.46 10.16 -9.67
CA LYS A 78 3.32 9.59 -10.40
C LYS A 78 3.14 8.09 -10.16
N ASP A 79 4.20 7.39 -9.76
CA ASP A 79 4.25 5.93 -9.76
C ASP A 79 4.20 5.31 -8.36
N LEU A 80 3.63 6.03 -7.39
CA LEU A 80 3.48 5.52 -6.03
C LEU A 80 2.24 4.64 -5.91
N VAL A 81 2.39 3.54 -5.20
CA VAL A 81 1.31 2.63 -4.79
C VAL A 81 1.20 2.62 -3.26
N VAL A 82 0.07 2.13 -2.75
CA VAL A 82 -0.14 2.01 -1.30
C VAL A 82 0.19 0.60 -0.85
N ASP A 83 1.05 0.48 0.15
CA ASP A 83 1.47 -0.77 0.76
C ASP A 83 0.87 -0.92 2.16
N HIS A 84 0.55 -2.17 2.53
CA HIS A 84 0.16 -2.55 3.89
C HIS A 84 1.39 -3.02 4.65
N ILE A 85 1.79 -2.26 5.68
CA ILE A 85 3.04 -2.50 6.43
C ILE A 85 3.06 -3.90 7.06
N ASP A 86 1.93 -4.34 7.63
CA ASP A 86 1.77 -5.67 8.24
C ASP A 86 1.46 -6.78 7.23
N THR A 87 1.40 -6.47 5.94
CA THR A 87 0.99 -7.36 4.85
C THR A 87 -0.48 -7.82 4.89
N ASN A 88 -1.26 -7.42 5.88
CA ASN A 88 -2.69 -7.70 5.96
C ASN A 88 -3.48 -6.71 5.10
N ARG A 89 -3.92 -7.14 3.94
CA ARG A 89 -4.65 -6.32 2.95
C ARG A 89 -6.03 -5.84 3.41
N ALA A 90 -6.54 -6.38 4.51
CA ALA A 90 -7.79 -5.96 5.12
C ALA A 90 -7.60 -4.91 6.23
N ASN A 91 -6.37 -4.69 6.70
CA ASN A 91 -6.05 -3.68 7.71
C ASN A 91 -5.77 -2.33 7.05
N ASN A 92 -6.83 -1.54 6.88
CA ASN A 92 -6.78 -0.24 6.20
C ASN A 92 -6.67 0.96 7.14
N ARG A 93 -6.19 0.75 8.37
CA ARG A 93 -5.85 1.86 9.25
C ARG A 93 -4.70 2.66 8.66
N PRO A 94 -4.74 4.01 8.70
CA PRO A 94 -3.71 4.84 8.04
C PRO A 94 -2.30 4.59 8.57
N GLU A 95 -2.13 4.26 9.84
CA GLU A 95 -0.83 3.90 10.43
C GLU A 95 -0.23 2.63 9.84
N ASN A 96 -1.06 1.76 9.23
CA ASN A 96 -0.62 0.56 8.53
C ASN A 96 -0.40 0.77 7.03
N LEU A 97 -0.66 1.96 6.52
CA LEU A 97 -0.55 2.29 5.09
C LEU A 97 0.62 3.23 4.84
N ARG A 98 1.30 3.03 3.73
CA ARG A 98 2.35 3.95 3.26
C ARG A 98 2.39 4.02 1.75
N TRP A 99 2.77 5.19 1.22
CA TRP A 99 3.04 5.36 -0.19
C TRP A 99 4.45 4.85 -0.52
N VAL A 100 4.55 3.92 -1.45
CA VAL A 100 5.81 3.28 -1.83
C VAL A 100 5.95 3.23 -3.35
N THR A 101 7.19 3.09 -3.83
CA THR A 101 7.45 2.77 -5.24
C THR A 101 7.09 1.31 -5.52
N LYS A 102 6.98 0.95 -6.80
CA LYS A 102 6.79 -0.46 -7.19
C LYS A 102 7.90 -1.36 -6.65
N LEU A 103 9.14 -0.87 -6.68
CA LEU A 103 10.29 -1.58 -6.14
C LEU A 103 10.13 -1.86 -4.65
N GLU A 104 9.84 -0.82 -3.86
CA GLU A 104 9.66 -0.94 -2.41
C GLU A 104 8.51 -1.88 -2.05
N ASN A 105 7.40 -1.78 -2.76
CA ASN A 105 6.26 -2.68 -2.58
C ASN A 105 6.62 -4.15 -2.89
N ALA A 106 7.35 -4.37 -3.99
CA ALA A 106 7.82 -5.70 -4.35
C ALA A 106 8.79 -6.28 -3.31
N LEU A 107 9.67 -5.47 -2.76
CA LEU A 107 10.61 -5.88 -1.71
C LEU A 107 9.94 -6.22 -0.38
N ASN A 108 8.70 -5.77 -0.15
CA ASN A 108 7.89 -6.18 1.00
C ASN A 108 7.16 -7.51 0.79
N ASN A 109 7.14 -8.04 -0.43
CA ASN A 109 6.51 -9.33 -0.74
C ASN A 109 7.49 -10.49 -0.47
N PRO A 110 7.12 -11.46 0.41
CA PRO A 110 8.02 -12.56 0.76
C PRO A 110 8.48 -13.42 -0.43
N ILE A 111 7.59 -13.65 -1.41
CA ILE A 111 7.90 -14.45 -2.61
C ILE A 111 8.93 -13.72 -3.48
N THR A 112 8.72 -12.43 -3.70
CA THR A 112 9.65 -11.58 -4.47
C THR A 112 11.00 -11.49 -3.79
N ARG A 113 11.02 -11.30 -2.46
CA ARG A 113 12.25 -11.27 -1.66
C ARG A 113 13.04 -12.58 -1.83
N ALA A 114 12.37 -13.73 -1.70
CA ALA A 114 13.00 -15.04 -1.83
C ALA A 114 13.66 -15.23 -3.20
N LYS A 115 12.98 -14.80 -4.27
CA LYS A 115 13.52 -14.87 -5.64
C LYS A 115 14.76 -13.97 -5.83
N ILE A 116 14.72 -12.74 -5.31
CA ILE A 116 15.85 -11.82 -5.37
C ILE A 116 17.04 -12.37 -4.59
N ILE A 117 16.82 -12.90 -3.40
CA ILE A 117 17.86 -13.51 -2.57
C ILE A 117 18.50 -14.71 -3.29
N TYR A 118 17.68 -15.53 -3.95
CA TYR A 118 18.16 -16.66 -4.72
C TYR A 118 19.08 -16.24 -5.87
N ILE A 119 18.70 -15.18 -6.61
CA ILE A 119 19.46 -14.70 -7.77
C ILE A 119 20.67 -13.87 -7.36
N CYS A 120 20.53 -12.97 -6.41
CA CYS A 120 21.53 -11.95 -6.06
C CYS A 120 22.31 -12.27 -4.79
N GLY A 121 21.90 -13.28 -4.03
CA GLY A 121 22.47 -13.66 -2.75
C GLY A 121 21.85 -12.93 -1.55
N SER A 122 21.46 -11.68 -1.71
CA SER A 122 20.76 -10.89 -0.68
C SER A 122 20.02 -9.71 -1.31
N ILE A 123 19.08 -9.13 -0.57
CA ILE A 123 18.43 -7.87 -0.97
C ILE A 123 19.46 -6.74 -1.03
N GLU A 124 20.41 -6.70 -0.10
CA GLU A 124 21.47 -5.70 -0.08
C GLU A 124 22.34 -5.75 -1.35
N ASN A 125 22.73 -6.93 -1.79
CA ASN A 125 23.48 -7.11 -3.04
C ASN A 125 22.69 -6.59 -4.24
N PHE A 126 21.39 -6.90 -4.31
CA PHE A 126 20.51 -6.38 -5.37
C PHE A 126 20.44 -4.85 -5.37
N LEU A 127 20.30 -4.23 -4.21
CA LEU A 127 20.23 -2.77 -4.10
C LEU A 127 21.57 -2.07 -4.39
N LYS A 128 22.69 -2.75 -4.18
CA LYS A 128 24.01 -2.24 -4.58
C LYS A 128 24.19 -2.23 -6.09
N ASP A 129 23.76 -3.31 -6.75
CA ASP A 129 23.87 -3.45 -8.19
C ASP A 129 22.68 -4.22 -8.78
N PRO A 130 21.58 -3.50 -9.08
CA PRO A 130 20.39 -4.14 -9.66
C PRO A 130 20.62 -4.67 -11.08
N THR A 131 21.75 -4.32 -11.72
CA THR A 131 22.08 -4.81 -13.07
C THR A 131 22.33 -6.32 -13.11
N VAL A 132 22.58 -6.96 -11.98
CA VAL A 132 22.69 -8.43 -11.88
C VAL A 132 21.48 -9.14 -12.45
N LEU A 133 20.28 -8.55 -12.32
CA LEU A 133 19.05 -9.11 -12.90
C LEU A 133 19.03 -9.06 -14.43
N TYR A 134 19.78 -8.16 -15.06
CA TYR A 134 19.85 -8.07 -16.53
C TYR A 134 20.55 -9.28 -17.16
N MET A 135 21.48 -9.86 -16.42
CA MET A 135 22.33 -10.95 -16.89
C MET A 135 21.76 -12.34 -16.59
N THR A 136 20.68 -12.39 -15.82
CA THR A 136 20.06 -13.65 -15.42
C THR A 136 18.84 -13.92 -16.29
N PRO A 137 18.75 -15.10 -16.96
CA PRO A 137 17.55 -15.45 -17.72
C PRO A 137 16.41 -15.75 -16.74
N VAL A 138 15.57 -14.75 -16.49
CA VAL A 138 14.36 -14.90 -15.67
C VAL A 138 13.18 -15.02 -16.61
N SER A 139 12.55 -16.19 -16.63
CA SER A 139 11.36 -16.46 -17.43
C SER A 139 10.07 -15.94 -16.78
N ASP A 140 10.13 -15.46 -15.54
CA ASP A 140 8.98 -14.98 -14.80
C ASP A 140 8.57 -13.58 -15.28
N LYS A 141 7.40 -13.48 -15.89
CA LYS A 141 6.82 -12.23 -16.40
C LYS A 141 6.67 -11.15 -15.32
N ASN A 142 6.51 -11.54 -14.06
CA ASN A 142 6.37 -10.61 -12.93
C ASN A 142 7.69 -9.91 -12.58
N PHE A 143 8.82 -10.41 -13.06
CA PHE A 143 10.14 -9.84 -12.84
C PHE A 143 10.63 -8.90 -13.96
N GLY A 144 9.91 -8.82 -15.09
CA GLY A 144 10.33 -8.04 -16.25
C GLY A 144 10.61 -6.57 -15.92
N TRP A 145 9.78 -5.96 -15.09
CA TRP A 145 9.93 -4.56 -14.71
C TRP A 145 11.12 -4.31 -13.77
N MET A 146 11.53 -5.29 -12.97
CA MET A 146 12.66 -5.17 -12.06
C MET A 146 14.00 -5.06 -12.80
N ARG A 147 14.06 -5.50 -14.05
CA ARG A 147 15.23 -5.34 -14.91
C ARG A 147 15.44 -3.88 -15.34
N THR A 148 14.44 -3.03 -15.22
CA THR A 148 14.51 -1.61 -15.54
C THR A 148 14.85 -0.72 -14.35
N VAL A 149 15.07 -1.31 -13.17
CA VAL A 149 15.43 -0.57 -11.96
C VAL A 149 16.83 0.04 -12.14
N SER A 150 16.91 1.36 -12.00
CA SER A 150 18.17 2.09 -12.07
C SER A 150 18.95 2.00 -10.76
N LYS A 151 20.26 2.24 -10.83
CA LYS A 151 21.11 2.32 -9.62
C LYS A 151 20.66 3.44 -8.69
N GLU A 152 20.19 4.56 -9.22
CA GLU A 152 19.68 5.70 -8.46
C GLU A 152 18.39 5.32 -7.70
N GLU A 153 17.45 4.69 -8.37
CA GLU A 153 16.22 4.20 -7.75
C GLU A 153 16.52 3.18 -6.63
N ALA A 154 17.43 2.25 -6.88
CA ALA A 154 17.87 1.27 -5.89
C ALA A 154 18.50 1.92 -4.66
N LYS A 155 19.32 2.96 -4.85
CA LYS A 155 19.95 3.72 -3.77
C LYS A 155 18.92 4.44 -2.90
N ILE A 156 17.96 5.13 -3.51
CA ILE A 156 16.88 5.83 -2.79
C ILE A 156 16.04 4.83 -2.00
N SER A 157 15.68 3.71 -2.60
CA SER A 157 14.89 2.66 -1.94
C SER A 157 15.66 2.02 -0.77
N LYS A 158 16.97 1.83 -0.90
CA LYS A 158 17.82 1.34 0.19
C LYS A 158 17.78 2.28 1.39
N GLU A 159 17.94 3.57 1.18
CA GLU A 159 17.90 4.59 2.24
C GLU A 159 16.53 4.58 2.94
N ARG A 160 15.44 4.52 2.18
CA ARG A 160 14.07 4.48 2.74
C ARG A 160 13.80 3.20 3.53
N LEU A 161 14.24 2.05 3.03
CA LEU A 161 14.09 0.77 3.73
C LEU A 161 14.87 0.75 5.04
N GLU A 162 16.07 1.35 5.07
CA GLU A 162 16.88 1.49 6.29
C GLU A 162 16.18 2.39 7.32
N GLU A 163 15.54 3.49 6.89
CA GLU A 163 14.72 4.32 7.78
C GLU A 163 13.55 3.55 8.37
N TRP A 164 12.82 2.79 7.56
CA TRP A 164 11.69 1.99 8.04
C TRP A 164 12.13 0.88 9.00
N ALA A 165 13.29 0.29 8.79
CA ALA A 165 13.84 -0.74 9.67
C ALA A 165 14.21 -0.21 11.06
N LYS A 166 14.38 1.09 11.23
CA LYS A 166 14.62 1.74 12.54
C LYS A 166 13.35 1.87 13.39
N GLU A 167 12.16 1.73 12.79
CA GLU A 167 10.90 1.68 13.55
C GLU A 167 10.88 0.40 14.39
N THR A 168 10.62 0.54 15.69
CA THR A 168 10.59 -0.61 16.60
C THR A 168 9.34 -1.46 16.36
N PRO A 169 9.40 -2.78 16.55
CA PRO A 169 8.21 -3.63 16.45
C PRO A 169 7.06 -3.19 17.36
N GLU A 170 7.35 -2.67 18.54
CA GLU A 170 6.35 -2.13 19.45
C GLU A 170 5.64 -0.91 18.88
N GLU A 171 6.36 0.01 18.23
CA GLU A 171 5.76 1.17 17.56
C GLU A 171 4.84 0.75 16.42
N LEU A 172 5.26 -0.21 15.62
CA LEU A 172 4.43 -0.78 14.55
C LEU A 172 3.18 -1.46 15.13
N HIS A 173 3.33 -2.23 16.20
CA HIS A 173 2.24 -2.95 16.84
C HIS A 173 1.19 -2.00 17.40
N VAL A 174 1.58 -0.96 18.11
CA VAL A 174 0.67 0.07 18.63
C VAL A 174 -0.07 0.79 17.48
N LYS A 175 0.62 1.08 16.38
CA LYS A 175 0.01 1.72 15.21
C LYS A 175 -1.02 0.82 14.51
N VAL A 176 -0.79 -0.47 14.50
CA VAL A 176 -1.66 -1.46 13.81
C VAL A 176 -2.89 -1.82 14.64
N GLU A 177 -2.78 -1.87 15.97
CA GLU A 177 -3.87 -2.23 16.88
C GLU A 177 -4.92 -1.13 17.12
N ARG A 178 -4.63 0.10 16.75
CA ARG A 178 -5.52 1.25 16.96
C ARG A 178 -6.80 1.20 16.11
#